data_d17ce2e055444a1ed1a52e22c99a8a52
#
_entry.id   d17ce2e055444a1ed1a52e22c99a8a52
#
_cell.length_a   1.000
_cell.length_b   1.000
_cell.length_c   1.000
_cell.angle_alpha   90.00
_cell.angle_beta   90.00
_cell.angle_gamma   90.00
#
_symmetry.space_group_name_H-M   'P 1'
#
loop_
_entity.id
_entity.type
_entity.pdbx_description
1 polymer ?
#
loop_
_entity_poly.entity_id
_entity_poly.type
_entity_poly.pdbx_seq_one_letter_code
_entity_poly.pdbx_strand_id
1 'polypeptide(L)'
;LNLLGWDSDGGDSGGQGWYDLSLAVSPTNANTVLTGGVNTWRSDNGGSAWAIVNHWWGDGVPAAHADKHWLTYRYNGDLFECNDGGVYLSSDNGTTWSDKSNGMVISQMYKLGVSATVSGEVITGLQDNGTKLLSGGSWLDVKGGDGMECLIDYTNVNIQYGTYVNGQISRTTNHWAS
;
A
#
# COMPACT_ATOMS: atom_id res chain seq x y z
N LEU A 1 11.03 19.18 -10.31
CA LEU A 1 10.21 18.50 -9.32
C LEU A 1 9.64 17.22 -9.94
N ASN A 2 9.92 16.07 -9.37
CA ASN A 2 9.41 14.78 -9.80
C ASN A 2 8.17 14.42 -8.94
N LEU A 3 6.97 14.54 -9.52
CA LEU A 3 5.71 14.25 -8.83
C LEU A 3 5.40 12.75 -8.73
N LEU A 4 6.16 11.91 -9.44
CA LEU A 4 5.93 10.47 -9.54
C LEU A 4 7.03 9.65 -8.85
N GLY A 5 7.93 10.32 -8.17
CA GLY A 5 9.05 9.73 -7.44
C GLY A 5 8.69 9.35 -5.99
N TRP A 6 9.71 8.82 -5.31
CA TRP A 6 9.59 8.32 -3.92
C TRP A 6 9.92 9.40 -2.88
N ASP A 7 10.77 10.36 -3.23
CA ASP A 7 11.27 11.36 -2.28
C ASP A 7 10.26 12.49 -2.03
N SER A 8 10.16 12.91 -0.78
CA SER A 8 9.23 13.96 -0.34
C SER A 8 9.54 15.35 -0.90
N ASP A 9 10.79 15.59 -1.35
CA ASP A 9 11.20 16.83 -1.99
C ASP A 9 11.09 16.79 -3.51
N GLY A 10 10.74 15.61 -4.09
CA GLY A 10 10.66 15.38 -5.52
C GLY A 10 12.01 15.52 -6.25
N GLY A 11 13.11 15.23 -5.55
CA GLY A 11 14.47 15.36 -6.07
C GLY A 11 14.99 14.12 -6.78
N ASP A 12 14.36 12.98 -6.60
CA ASP A 12 14.74 11.72 -7.22
C ASP A 12 14.45 11.67 -8.73
N SER A 13 15.10 10.75 -9.42
CA SER A 13 14.98 10.57 -10.88
C SER A 13 14.13 9.38 -11.30
N GLY A 14 13.62 8.62 -10.31
CA GLY A 14 12.80 7.44 -10.53
C GLY A 14 11.32 7.75 -10.48
N GLY A 15 10.49 6.71 -10.47
CA GLY A 15 9.05 6.81 -10.29
C GLY A 15 8.32 5.65 -10.95
N GLN A 16 7.05 5.51 -10.65
CA GLN A 16 6.23 4.42 -11.17
C GLN A 16 4.90 4.89 -11.79
N GLY A 17 4.92 6.04 -12.44
CA GLY A 17 3.76 6.59 -13.16
C GLY A 17 3.23 5.73 -14.31
N TRP A 18 3.88 4.62 -14.60
CA TRP A 18 3.38 3.54 -15.46
C TRP A 18 2.44 2.57 -14.72
N TYR A 19 2.47 2.60 -13.40
CA TYR A 19 1.68 1.72 -12.52
C TYR A 19 0.63 2.51 -11.74
N ASP A 20 1.04 3.55 -11.07
CA ASP A 20 0.23 4.40 -10.21
C ASP A 20 0.19 5.84 -10.74
N LEU A 21 -0.97 6.26 -11.18
CA LEU A 21 -1.19 7.63 -11.65
C LEU A 21 -2.65 8.01 -11.45
N SER A 22 -2.88 9.02 -10.63
CA SER A 22 -4.20 9.54 -10.36
C SER A 22 -4.23 11.06 -10.37
N LEU A 23 -5.38 11.65 -10.70
CA LEU A 23 -5.57 13.09 -10.78
C LEU A 23 -6.97 13.46 -10.30
N ALA A 24 -7.07 14.51 -9.49
CA ALA A 24 -8.33 15.10 -9.09
C ALA A 24 -8.28 16.61 -9.11
N VAL A 25 -9.38 17.24 -9.52
CA VAL A 25 -9.56 18.70 -9.48
C VAL A 25 -10.67 19.02 -8.50
N SER A 26 -10.45 20.01 -7.63
CA SER A 26 -11.43 20.44 -6.65
C SER A 26 -12.71 20.92 -7.33
N PRO A 27 -13.90 20.46 -6.87
CA PRO A 27 -15.19 20.89 -7.45
C PRO A 27 -15.52 22.36 -7.17
N THR A 28 -14.81 23.00 -6.24
CA THR A 28 -15.08 24.40 -5.83
C THR A 28 -13.98 25.36 -6.26
N ASN A 29 -12.81 24.85 -6.66
CA ASN A 29 -11.68 25.69 -7.11
C ASN A 29 -10.85 24.95 -8.18
N ALA A 30 -11.00 25.30 -9.43
CA ALA A 30 -10.29 24.69 -10.54
C ALA A 30 -8.75 24.85 -10.48
N ASN A 31 -8.24 25.76 -9.65
CA ASN A 31 -6.81 25.92 -9.41
C ASN A 31 -6.25 24.92 -8.38
N THR A 32 -7.12 24.27 -7.60
CA THR A 32 -6.73 23.23 -6.65
C THR A 32 -6.79 21.87 -7.34
N VAL A 33 -5.62 21.34 -7.63
CA VAL A 33 -5.40 20.08 -8.36
C VAL A 33 -4.54 19.18 -7.51
N LEU A 34 -4.89 17.89 -7.42
CA LEU A 34 -4.05 16.88 -6.78
C LEU A 34 -3.64 15.83 -7.80
N THR A 35 -2.41 15.35 -7.67
CA THR A 35 -1.91 14.19 -8.40
C THR A 35 -1.31 13.18 -7.43
N GLY A 36 -1.58 11.91 -7.68
CA GLY A 36 -1.06 10.77 -6.92
C GLY A 36 -0.21 9.88 -7.82
N GLY A 37 0.89 9.49 -7.32
CA GLY A 37 1.79 8.43 -7.73
C GLY A 37 2.16 7.66 -6.48
N VAL A 38 3.44 7.47 -6.15
CA VAL A 38 3.88 6.94 -4.85
C VAL A 38 3.41 7.83 -3.71
N ASN A 39 3.48 9.14 -3.89
CA ASN A 39 3.05 10.18 -2.95
C ASN A 39 1.91 11.00 -3.55
N THR A 40 1.26 11.84 -2.74
CA THR A 40 0.23 12.77 -3.24
C THR A 40 0.73 14.20 -3.16
N TRP A 41 0.59 14.91 -4.26
CA TRP A 41 0.97 16.30 -4.42
C TRP A 41 -0.24 17.17 -4.72
N ARG A 42 -0.22 18.40 -4.21
CA ARG A 42 -1.27 19.41 -4.46
C ARG A 42 -0.70 20.66 -5.09
N SER A 43 -1.41 21.17 -6.06
CA SER A 43 -1.24 22.52 -6.60
C SER A 43 -2.46 23.37 -6.22
N ASP A 44 -2.25 24.61 -5.84
CA ASP A 44 -3.30 25.59 -5.60
C ASP A 44 -3.31 26.71 -6.67
N ASN A 45 -2.55 26.54 -7.75
CA ASN A 45 -2.40 27.51 -8.83
C ASN A 45 -2.48 26.89 -10.24
N GLY A 46 -3.31 25.86 -10.40
CA GLY A 46 -3.57 25.23 -11.70
C GLY A 46 -2.38 24.43 -12.26
N GLY A 47 -1.54 23.86 -11.37
CA GLY A 47 -0.39 23.04 -11.77
C GLY A 47 0.92 23.80 -11.95
N SER A 48 0.94 25.12 -11.67
CA SER A 48 2.15 25.92 -11.83
C SER A 48 3.19 25.70 -10.72
N ALA A 49 2.73 25.31 -9.53
CA ALA A 49 3.58 24.91 -8.41
C ALA A 49 2.90 23.78 -7.63
N TRP A 50 3.70 22.90 -7.03
CA TRP A 50 3.22 21.73 -6.31
C TRP A 50 3.88 21.62 -4.95
N ALA A 51 3.11 21.15 -3.96
CA ALA A 51 3.56 20.80 -2.64
C ALA A 51 3.10 19.38 -2.30
N ILE A 52 3.93 18.61 -1.63
CA ILE A 52 3.55 17.29 -1.14
C ILE A 52 2.51 17.43 -0.02
N VAL A 53 1.48 16.59 -0.03
CA VAL A 53 0.39 16.63 0.97
C VAL A 53 0.21 15.31 1.72
N ASN A 54 0.72 14.22 1.19
CA ASN A 54 1.01 13.01 1.96
C ASN A 54 2.21 12.28 1.37
N HIS A 55 2.87 11.52 2.23
CA HIS A 55 4.02 10.70 1.88
C HIS A 55 3.80 9.27 2.41
N TRP A 56 4.34 8.27 1.72
CA TRP A 56 4.07 6.87 2.03
C TRP A 56 4.51 6.43 3.45
N TRP A 57 5.45 7.10 4.09
CA TRP A 57 5.77 6.90 5.50
C TRP A 57 5.63 8.16 6.38
N GLY A 58 5.29 9.30 5.80
CA GLY A 58 5.02 10.53 6.53
C GLY A 58 6.00 11.67 6.36
N ASP A 59 7.24 11.53 6.31
CA ASP A 59 8.34 12.50 6.08
C ASP A 59 7.93 14.01 6.09
N GLY A 60 7.55 14.51 7.27
CA GLY A 60 7.13 15.91 7.49
C GLY A 60 5.69 16.25 7.06
N VAL A 61 4.96 15.33 6.44
CA VAL A 61 3.55 15.42 6.06
C VAL A 61 2.79 14.17 6.55
N PRO A 62 1.43 14.14 6.52
CA PRO A 62 0.69 12.95 6.89
C PRO A 62 1.11 11.71 6.10
N ALA A 63 1.12 10.56 6.77
CA ALA A 63 1.34 9.28 6.10
C ALA A 63 0.06 8.76 5.46
N ALA A 64 0.16 8.29 4.21
CA ALA A 64 -0.82 7.44 3.55
C ALA A 64 -0.07 6.42 2.70
N HIS A 65 -0.55 5.18 2.65
CA HIS A 65 0.14 4.09 1.93
C HIS A 65 0.55 4.51 0.51
N ALA A 66 1.64 3.96 0.01
CA ALA A 66 2.13 4.21 -1.35
C ALA A 66 1.11 3.87 -2.45
N ASP A 67 1.44 4.22 -3.69
CA ASP A 67 0.84 3.74 -4.92
C ASP A 67 -0.64 4.14 -5.07
N LYS A 68 -0.84 5.43 -5.43
CA LYS A 68 -2.16 6.07 -5.50
C LYS A 68 -2.82 5.79 -6.85
N HIS A 69 -3.79 4.87 -6.86
CA HIS A 69 -4.52 4.47 -8.07
C HIS A 69 -5.74 5.33 -8.37
N TRP A 70 -6.32 5.96 -7.34
CA TRP A 70 -7.52 6.76 -7.52
C TRP A 70 -7.57 7.94 -6.56
N LEU A 71 -7.81 9.13 -7.12
CA LEU A 71 -8.16 10.35 -6.39
C LEU A 71 -9.52 10.82 -6.89
N THR A 72 -10.43 11.14 -5.99
CA THR A 72 -11.73 11.68 -6.36
C THR A 72 -12.33 12.58 -5.28
N TYR A 73 -12.94 13.68 -5.71
CA TYR A 73 -13.73 14.51 -4.85
C TYR A 73 -15.18 14.05 -4.82
N ARG A 74 -15.77 14.05 -3.63
CA ARG A 74 -17.21 14.02 -3.49
C ARG A 74 -17.78 15.43 -3.74
N TYR A 75 -19.07 15.47 -3.98
CA TYR A 75 -19.80 16.74 -4.20
C TYR A 75 -19.69 17.71 -3.01
N ASN A 76 -19.54 17.21 -1.78
CA ASN A 76 -19.38 18.02 -0.57
C ASN A 76 -17.95 18.55 -0.36
N GLY A 77 -17.01 18.25 -1.26
CA GLY A 77 -15.62 18.68 -1.17
C GLY A 77 -14.69 17.69 -0.46
N ASP A 78 -15.20 16.59 0.10
CA ASP A 78 -14.36 15.52 0.63
C ASP A 78 -13.55 14.87 -0.49
N LEU A 79 -12.27 14.66 -0.26
CA LEU A 79 -11.35 14.00 -1.17
C LEU A 79 -11.07 12.58 -0.70
N PHE A 80 -11.28 11.61 -1.57
CA PHE A 80 -10.87 10.22 -1.35
C PHE A 80 -9.61 9.90 -2.14
N GLU A 81 -8.74 9.13 -1.51
CA GLU A 81 -7.57 8.53 -2.09
C GLU A 81 -7.66 7.01 -1.89
N CYS A 82 -7.52 6.24 -2.98
CA CYS A 82 -7.39 4.80 -2.94
C CYS A 82 -5.97 4.42 -3.38
N ASN A 83 -5.34 3.59 -2.58
CA ASN A 83 -3.96 3.14 -2.76
C ASN A 83 -3.83 1.67 -2.38
N ASP A 84 -2.66 1.07 -2.52
CA ASP A 84 -2.43 -0.35 -2.24
C ASP A 84 -2.67 -0.74 -0.76
N GLY A 85 -2.67 0.23 0.16
CA GLY A 85 -3.00 0.02 1.58
C GLY A 85 -4.47 0.21 1.93
N GLY A 86 -5.29 0.75 1.02
CA GLY A 86 -6.72 0.95 1.29
C GLY A 86 -7.30 2.27 0.83
N VAL A 87 -8.17 2.84 1.63
CA VAL A 87 -8.92 4.07 1.34
C VAL A 87 -8.66 5.12 2.40
N TYR A 88 -8.30 6.30 1.97
CA TYR A 88 -8.07 7.46 2.82
C TYR A 88 -9.04 8.60 2.48
N LEU A 89 -9.39 9.40 3.47
CA LEU A 89 -10.30 10.53 3.35
C LEU A 89 -9.62 11.80 3.88
N SER A 90 -9.70 12.86 3.10
CA SER A 90 -9.38 14.22 3.51
C SER A 90 -10.61 15.11 3.33
N SER A 91 -10.96 15.91 4.33
CA SER A 91 -12.02 16.93 4.27
C SER A 91 -11.45 18.36 4.14
N ASP A 92 -10.15 18.50 3.94
CA ASP A 92 -9.43 19.78 3.90
C ASP A 92 -8.44 19.86 2.71
N ASN A 93 -8.84 19.29 1.57
CA ASN A 93 -8.06 19.28 0.33
C ASN A 93 -6.65 18.66 0.49
N GLY A 94 -6.54 17.57 1.25
CA GLY A 94 -5.29 16.82 1.41
C GLY A 94 -4.37 17.36 2.52
N THR A 95 -4.80 18.31 3.34
CA THR A 95 -3.99 18.81 4.45
C THR A 95 -3.89 17.78 5.59
N THR A 96 -5.01 17.09 5.88
CA THR A 96 -5.05 15.97 6.82
C THR A 96 -5.72 14.76 6.17
N TRP A 97 -5.34 13.56 6.61
CA TRP A 97 -5.83 12.30 6.06
C TRP A 97 -6.28 11.36 7.18
N SER A 98 -7.35 10.66 6.92
CA SER A 98 -7.96 9.69 7.84
C SER A 98 -8.12 8.36 7.10
N ASP A 99 -7.49 7.31 7.61
CA ASP A 99 -7.64 5.95 7.11
C ASP A 99 -9.08 5.46 7.31
N LYS A 100 -9.71 5.01 6.24
CA LYS A 100 -11.06 4.44 6.18
C LYS A 100 -11.07 2.95 5.85
N SER A 101 -9.92 2.31 5.83
CA SER A 101 -9.76 0.89 5.47
C SER A 101 -10.27 -0.05 6.56
N ASN A 102 -10.45 0.44 7.81
CA ASN A 102 -10.91 -0.40 8.92
C ASN A 102 -12.28 -1.03 8.61
N GLY A 103 -12.34 -2.35 8.67
CA GLY A 103 -13.52 -3.15 8.31
C GLY A 103 -13.62 -3.48 6.82
N MET A 104 -12.76 -2.94 5.98
CA MET A 104 -12.56 -3.42 4.62
C MET A 104 -11.61 -4.61 4.66
N VAL A 105 -12.12 -5.81 4.46
CA VAL A 105 -11.28 -7.02 4.38
C VAL A 105 -10.77 -7.14 2.95
N ILE A 106 -9.79 -6.34 2.59
CA ILE A 106 -9.17 -6.34 1.26
C ILE A 106 -7.67 -6.59 1.38
N SER A 107 -7.17 -7.46 0.50
CA SER A 107 -5.75 -7.74 0.33
C SER A 107 -5.49 -8.22 -1.09
N GLN A 108 -4.42 -7.75 -1.70
CA GLN A 108 -3.98 -8.25 -2.99
C GLN A 108 -3.03 -9.42 -2.76
N MET A 109 -3.58 -10.63 -2.83
CA MET A 109 -2.82 -11.86 -2.65
C MET A 109 -2.19 -12.29 -3.98
N TYR A 110 -0.88 -12.47 -4.01
CA TYR A 110 -0.20 -13.08 -5.15
C TYR A 110 -0.37 -14.61 -5.16
N LYS A 111 -0.15 -15.24 -4.02
CA LYS A 111 -0.18 -16.70 -3.87
C LYS A 111 -0.64 -17.11 -2.48
N LEU A 112 -1.13 -18.34 -2.41
CA LEU A 112 -1.67 -18.95 -1.21
C LEU A 112 -1.09 -20.35 -1.02
N GLY A 113 -0.50 -20.62 0.15
CA GLY A 113 -0.11 -21.95 0.61
C GLY A 113 -1.04 -22.42 1.74
N VAL A 114 -1.55 -23.64 1.63
CA VAL A 114 -2.45 -24.24 2.62
C VAL A 114 -1.80 -25.46 3.25
N SER A 115 -1.93 -25.58 4.57
CA SER A 115 -1.44 -26.79 5.28
C SER A 115 -2.29 -28.02 4.96
N ALA A 116 -1.65 -29.13 4.66
CA ALA A 116 -2.30 -30.43 4.53
C ALA A 116 -2.47 -31.16 5.86
N THR A 117 -1.80 -30.71 6.92
CA THR A 117 -1.74 -31.40 8.23
C THR A 117 -2.47 -30.64 9.33
N VAL A 118 -2.65 -29.33 9.20
CA VAL A 118 -3.33 -28.49 10.18
C VAL A 118 -4.45 -27.71 9.50
N SER A 119 -5.69 -27.99 9.89
CA SER A 119 -6.86 -27.29 9.33
C SER A 119 -6.86 -25.82 9.69
N GLY A 120 -7.17 -24.94 8.71
CA GLY A 120 -7.26 -23.50 8.90
C GLY A 120 -5.91 -22.79 8.95
N GLU A 121 -4.82 -23.51 8.66
CA GLU A 121 -3.51 -22.87 8.54
C GLU A 121 -3.18 -22.53 7.09
N VAL A 122 -2.91 -21.24 6.85
CA VAL A 122 -2.71 -20.66 5.52
C VAL A 122 -1.59 -19.64 5.57
N ILE A 123 -0.68 -19.70 4.60
CA ILE A 123 0.33 -18.66 4.37
C ILE A 123 0.07 -17.95 3.04
N THR A 124 0.23 -16.65 2.98
CA THR A 124 -0.01 -15.87 1.76
C THR A 124 1.00 -14.75 1.58
N GLY A 125 1.40 -14.52 0.36
CA GLY A 125 2.18 -13.36 -0.05
C GLY A 125 1.26 -12.27 -0.60
N LEU A 126 1.46 -11.03 -0.16
CA LEU A 126 0.65 -9.87 -0.46
C LEU A 126 1.49 -8.77 -1.11
N GLN A 127 0.91 -8.08 -2.10
CA GLN A 127 1.48 -6.85 -2.64
C GLN A 127 1.66 -5.83 -1.51
N ASP A 128 2.86 -5.27 -1.35
CA ASP A 128 3.25 -4.23 -0.39
C ASP A 128 2.93 -4.51 1.09
N ASN A 129 2.35 -5.65 1.41
CA ASN A 129 1.89 -6.01 2.75
C ASN A 129 2.55 -7.28 3.29
N GLY A 130 3.63 -7.73 2.67
CA GLY A 130 4.48 -8.80 3.16
C GLY A 130 3.89 -10.20 3.02
N THR A 131 4.44 -11.12 3.81
CA THR A 131 3.93 -12.49 3.93
C THR A 131 3.21 -12.64 5.26
N LYS A 132 1.98 -13.14 5.20
CA LYS A 132 1.11 -13.33 6.37
C LYS A 132 0.83 -14.82 6.56
N LEU A 133 0.80 -15.26 7.80
CA LEU A 133 0.42 -16.60 8.22
C LEU A 133 -0.85 -16.54 9.05
N LEU A 134 -1.91 -17.22 8.63
CA LEU A 134 -3.07 -17.51 9.48
C LEU A 134 -2.79 -18.79 10.24
N SER A 135 -2.72 -18.72 11.56
CA SER A 135 -2.52 -19.86 12.44
C SER A 135 -3.31 -19.70 13.73
N GLY A 136 -4.00 -20.74 14.17
CA GLY A 136 -4.83 -20.69 15.37
C GLY A 136 -5.93 -19.63 15.32
N GLY A 137 -6.40 -19.22 14.14
CA GLY A 137 -7.42 -18.19 13.95
C GLY A 137 -6.89 -16.75 14.00
N SER A 138 -5.59 -16.55 14.10
CA SER A 138 -4.95 -15.23 14.13
C SER A 138 -3.98 -15.05 12.99
N TRP A 139 -3.91 -13.83 12.43
CA TRP A 139 -2.93 -13.45 11.42
C TRP A 139 -1.63 -12.99 12.07
N LEU A 140 -0.52 -13.50 11.57
CA LEU A 140 0.84 -13.19 11.99
C LEU A 140 1.61 -12.59 10.80
N ASP A 141 2.38 -11.55 11.06
CA ASP A 141 3.34 -10.99 10.10
C ASP A 141 4.63 -11.81 10.17
N VAL A 142 4.93 -12.54 9.12
CA VAL A 142 6.12 -13.40 9.10
C VAL A 142 7.26 -12.81 8.29
N LYS A 143 6.95 -11.92 7.34
CA LYS A 143 7.95 -11.24 6.51
C LYS A 143 7.37 -9.96 5.93
N GLY A 144 8.18 -8.90 5.88
CA GLY A 144 7.79 -7.62 5.27
C GLY A 144 8.07 -7.55 3.77
N GLY A 145 7.75 -6.38 3.18
CA GLY A 145 7.94 -6.07 1.76
C GLY A 145 6.86 -6.70 0.87
N ASP A 146 7.20 -7.05 -0.37
CA ASP A 146 6.31 -7.77 -1.28
C ASP A 146 6.37 -9.27 -1.00
N GLY A 147 5.32 -9.82 -0.47
CA GLY A 147 5.18 -11.27 -0.34
C GLY A 147 4.73 -11.87 -1.66
N MET A 148 5.46 -12.86 -2.15
CA MET A 148 5.19 -13.51 -3.45
C MET A 148 4.69 -14.95 -3.24
N GLU A 149 5.35 -15.95 -3.83
CA GLU A 149 5.03 -17.38 -3.67
C GLU A 149 5.20 -17.83 -2.22
N CYS A 150 4.26 -18.62 -1.71
CA CYS A 150 4.27 -19.17 -0.36
C CYS A 150 3.85 -20.63 -0.35
N LEU A 151 4.54 -21.45 0.44
CA LEU A 151 4.29 -22.88 0.54
C LEU A 151 4.36 -23.35 2.00
N ILE A 152 3.53 -24.32 2.33
CA ILE A 152 3.62 -25.12 3.56
C ILE A 152 3.97 -26.56 3.15
N ASP A 153 4.95 -27.16 3.80
CA ASP A 153 5.29 -28.56 3.56
C ASP A 153 4.08 -29.46 3.88
N TYR A 154 3.75 -30.35 2.95
CA TYR A 154 2.55 -31.18 3.03
C TYR A 154 2.60 -32.24 4.13
N THR A 155 3.76 -32.48 4.74
CA THR A 155 3.96 -33.45 5.83
C THR A 155 4.27 -32.78 7.17
N ASN A 156 4.78 -31.54 7.16
CA ASN A 156 5.23 -30.87 8.37
C ASN A 156 4.93 -29.37 8.33
N VAL A 157 3.91 -28.95 9.04
CA VAL A 157 3.46 -27.56 9.14
C VAL A 157 4.55 -26.59 9.62
N ASN A 158 5.55 -27.05 10.36
CA ASN A 158 6.65 -26.20 10.84
C ASN A 158 7.62 -25.80 9.70
N ILE A 159 7.58 -26.52 8.57
CA ILE A 159 8.41 -26.19 7.40
C ILE A 159 7.55 -25.37 6.44
N GLN A 160 7.89 -24.09 6.29
CA GLN A 160 7.19 -23.19 5.42
C GLN A 160 8.19 -22.36 4.62
N TYR A 161 7.73 -21.86 3.49
CA TYR A 161 8.51 -21.02 2.58
C TYR A 161 7.71 -19.76 2.24
N GLY A 162 8.40 -18.65 2.23
CA GLY A 162 7.89 -17.38 1.70
C GLY A 162 8.93 -16.79 0.77
N THR A 163 8.50 -16.19 -0.31
CA THR A 163 9.42 -15.54 -1.25
C THR A 163 9.19 -14.03 -1.28
N TYR A 164 10.21 -13.33 -1.71
CA TYR A 164 10.21 -11.90 -1.98
C TYR A 164 10.55 -11.68 -3.45
N VAL A 165 10.47 -10.44 -3.93
CA VAL A 165 10.83 -10.10 -5.30
C VAL A 165 12.21 -10.60 -5.71
N ASN A 166 12.43 -10.81 -7.00
CA ASN A 166 13.68 -11.31 -7.57
C ASN A 166 14.10 -12.71 -7.08
N GLY A 167 13.13 -13.53 -6.66
CA GLY A 167 13.39 -14.93 -6.30
C GLY A 167 14.11 -15.12 -4.96
N GLN A 168 14.08 -14.16 -4.08
CA GLN A 168 14.60 -14.31 -2.71
C GLN A 168 13.69 -15.24 -1.93
N ILE A 169 14.21 -16.40 -1.52
CA ILE A 169 13.47 -17.43 -0.80
C ILE A 169 13.88 -17.44 0.67
N SER A 170 12.89 -17.41 1.54
CA SER A 170 13.05 -17.65 2.98
C SER A 170 12.39 -18.97 3.36
N ARG A 171 13.02 -19.72 4.25
CA ARG A 171 12.50 -20.99 4.78
C ARG A 171 12.51 -20.95 6.29
N THR A 172 11.44 -21.39 6.90
CA THR A 172 11.41 -21.72 8.33
C THR A 172 11.38 -23.24 8.53
N THR A 173 11.82 -23.69 9.71
CA THR A 173 11.67 -25.07 10.20
C THR A 173 11.02 -25.11 11.58
N ASN A 174 10.62 -23.94 12.10
CA ASN A 174 10.06 -23.76 13.42
C ASN A 174 8.79 -22.91 13.39
N HIS A 175 8.05 -22.91 12.25
CA HIS A 175 6.79 -22.19 12.11
C HIS A 175 6.92 -20.66 12.28
N TRP A 176 8.03 -20.09 11.81
CA TRP A 176 8.37 -18.68 11.95
C TRP A 176 8.49 -18.16 13.41
N ALA A 177 8.58 -19.07 14.38
CA ALA A 177 8.98 -18.71 15.71
C ALA A 177 10.48 -18.33 15.66
N SER A 178 10.77 -17.04 15.60
CA SER A 178 12.05 -16.35 15.36
C SER A 178 13.30 -17.09 15.77
#